data_48e5ad44bd580be5d72b95f1aeb022dc
#
_entry.id   48e5ad44bd580be5d72b95f1aeb022dc
#
_cell.length_a   1.000
_cell.length_b   1.000
_cell.length_c   1.000
_cell.angle_alpha   90.00
_cell.angle_beta   90.00
_cell.angle_gamma   90.00
#
_symmetry.space_group_name_H-M   'P 1'
#
loop_
_entity.id
_entity.type
_entity.pdbx_description
1 polymer ?
#
loop_
_entity_poly.entity_id
_entity_poly.type
_entity_poly.pdbx_seq_one_letter_code
_entity_poly.pdbx_strand_id
1 'polypeptide(L)'
;ALPSICGVVLVHTRGDIEVLRHPQLVPGDLFMLLATLIWSLYTWLLTKAPGPQEFKSDWAQFLFAQVLFGVLWSGLFTATEASLGAFHLVLGWPLITALVFITIGPAILAYRFWGAGVRRSSPAVGGFFANLIPLFTAILSVLVLGQAPQLYHAGAFVLIVGGILVASRR
;
A
#
# COMPACT_ATOMS: atom_id res chain seq x y z
N ALA A 1 6.83 11.57 -13.71
CA ALA A 1 5.65 11.56 -12.84
C ALA A 1 4.33 11.53 -13.62
N LEU A 2 4.06 12.50 -14.54
CA LEU A 2 2.77 12.59 -15.25
C LEU A 2 2.34 11.29 -15.94
N PRO A 3 3.16 10.59 -16.75
CA PRO A 3 2.72 9.35 -17.39
C PRO A 3 2.31 8.26 -16.39
N SER A 4 3.02 8.12 -15.25
CA SER A 4 2.66 7.15 -14.21
C SER A 4 1.30 7.47 -13.59
N ILE A 5 1.01 8.75 -13.33
CA ILE A 5 -0.29 9.19 -12.81
C ILE A 5 -1.39 8.88 -13.81
N CYS A 6 -1.19 9.18 -15.10
CA CYS A 6 -2.14 8.83 -16.17
C CYS A 6 -2.40 7.32 -16.22
N GLY A 7 -1.37 6.50 -16.05
CA GLY A 7 -1.52 5.05 -16.00
C GLY A 7 -2.36 4.57 -14.82
N VAL A 8 -2.15 5.14 -13.63
CA VAL A 8 -2.96 4.83 -12.43
C VAL A 8 -4.42 5.25 -12.62
N VAL A 9 -4.65 6.46 -13.17
CA VAL A 9 -6.00 6.94 -13.50
C VAL A 9 -6.68 6.01 -14.50
N LEU A 10 -5.98 5.55 -15.53
CA LEU A 10 -6.50 4.62 -16.54
C LEU A 10 -6.95 3.29 -15.91
N VAL A 11 -6.20 2.75 -14.95
CA VAL A 11 -6.61 1.55 -14.18
C VAL A 11 -7.84 1.84 -13.34
N HIS A 12 -7.84 2.96 -12.61
CA HIS A 12 -8.93 3.31 -11.70
C HIS A 12 -10.26 3.52 -12.43
N THR A 13 -10.21 4.16 -13.60
CA THR A 13 -11.40 4.41 -14.45
C THR A 13 -11.79 3.20 -15.32
N ARG A 14 -11.01 2.14 -15.33
CA ARG A 14 -11.17 0.99 -16.24
C ARG A 14 -11.24 1.40 -17.73
N GLY A 15 -10.60 2.51 -18.07
CA GLY A 15 -10.65 3.10 -19.41
C GLY A 15 -11.89 3.95 -19.72
N ASP A 16 -12.78 4.14 -18.77
CA ASP A 16 -13.99 4.96 -18.92
C ASP A 16 -13.79 6.35 -18.30
N ILE A 17 -13.78 7.38 -19.15
CA ILE A 17 -13.60 8.78 -18.73
C ILE A 17 -14.86 9.33 -18.03
N GLU A 18 -16.04 8.74 -18.27
CA GLU A 18 -17.28 9.19 -17.58
C GLU A 18 -17.19 9.01 -16.06
N VAL A 19 -16.45 8.02 -15.58
CA VAL A 19 -16.20 7.81 -14.15
C VAL A 19 -15.52 9.05 -13.50
N LEU A 20 -14.70 9.78 -14.25
CA LEU A 20 -14.06 11.01 -13.76
C LEU A 20 -14.99 12.23 -13.78
N ARG A 21 -16.02 12.21 -14.62
CA ARG A 21 -16.99 13.32 -14.72
C ARG A 21 -18.02 13.29 -13.59
N HIS A 22 -18.30 12.11 -13.07
CA HIS A 22 -19.26 11.89 -12.00
C HIS A 22 -18.65 11.16 -10.80
N PRO A 23 -17.63 11.76 -10.12
CA PRO A 23 -17.00 11.12 -8.97
C PRO A 23 -18.03 11.03 -7.82
N GLN A 24 -18.36 9.81 -7.43
CA GLN A 24 -19.17 9.56 -6.23
C GLN A 24 -18.25 9.52 -5.02
N LEU A 25 -18.01 10.67 -4.41
CA LEU A 25 -17.21 10.74 -3.19
C LEU A 25 -18.00 10.15 -2.03
N VAL A 26 -17.38 9.17 -1.37
CA VAL A 26 -17.89 8.56 -0.15
C VAL A 26 -17.02 8.96 1.05
N PRO A 27 -17.52 8.93 2.30
CA PRO A 27 -16.73 9.26 3.48
C PRO A 27 -15.42 8.45 3.58
N GLY A 28 -15.40 7.23 3.04
CA GLY A 28 -14.21 6.40 2.95
C GLY A 28 -13.06 7.03 2.16
N ASP A 29 -13.35 7.86 1.16
CA ASP A 29 -12.32 8.52 0.35
C ASP A 29 -11.50 9.51 1.19
N LEU A 30 -12.12 10.17 2.17
CA LEU A 30 -11.42 11.04 3.10
C LEU A 30 -10.42 10.26 3.98
N PHE A 31 -10.84 9.08 4.47
CA PHE A 31 -9.94 8.21 5.23
C PHE A 31 -8.80 7.67 4.37
N MET A 32 -9.04 7.36 3.10
CA MET A 32 -8.00 6.95 2.16
C MET A 32 -7.00 8.08 1.88
N LEU A 33 -7.47 9.32 1.72
CA LEU A 33 -6.58 10.49 1.59
C LEU A 33 -5.72 10.69 2.84
N LEU A 34 -6.32 10.59 4.02
CA LEU A 34 -5.60 10.69 5.29
C LEU A 34 -4.56 9.58 5.42
N ALA A 35 -4.92 8.33 5.12
CA ALA A 35 -4.00 7.20 5.12
C ALA A 35 -2.83 7.42 4.16
N THR A 36 -3.09 7.96 2.97
CA THR A 36 -2.05 8.27 1.96
C THR A 36 -1.09 9.37 2.47
N LEU A 37 -1.60 10.41 3.12
CA LEU A 37 -0.77 11.44 3.73
C LEU A 37 0.12 10.88 4.85
N ILE A 38 -0.45 10.07 5.73
CA ILE A 38 0.28 9.40 6.83
C ILE A 38 1.34 8.47 6.26
N TRP A 39 1.02 7.68 5.23
CA TRP A 39 1.98 6.81 4.54
C TRP A 39 3.12 7.59 3.89
N SER A 40 2.82 8.73 3.27
CA SER A 40 3.82 9.61 2.65
C SER A 40 4.76 10.19 3.71
N LEU A 41 4.21 10.65 4.84
CA LEU A 41 4.97 11.14 5.99
C LEU A 41 5.85 10.02 6.58
N TYR A 42 5.31 8.83 6.79
CA TYR A 42 6.07 7.66 7.25
C TYR A 42 7.25 7.36 6.33
N THR A 43 7.01 7.31 5.02
CA THR A 43 8.05 7.03 4.02
C THR A 43 9.15 8.10 4.02
N TRP A 44 8.77 9.38 4.18
CA TRP A 44 9.73 10.47 4.31
C TRP A 44 10.54 10.38 5.62
N LEU A 45 9.89 10.08 6.74
CA LEU A 45 10.53 9.91 8.04
C LEU A 45 11.52 8.74 8.07
N LEU A 46 11.31 7.68 7.30
CA LEU A 46 12.26 6.56 7.19
C LEU A 46 13.68 7.01 6.81
N THR A 47 13.81 8.12 6.08
CA THR A 47 15.10 8.65 5.62
C THR A 47 15.57 9.87 6.40
N LYS A 48 14.65 10.64 6.97
CA LYS A 48 14.94 11.97 7.55
C LYS A 48 14.82 12.04 9.06
N ALA A 49 14.11 11.10 9.70
CA ALA A 49 13.91 11.18 11.13
C ALA A 49 15.22 11.17 11.91
N PRO A 50 15.43 12.10 12.85
CA PRO A 50 16.52 12.00 13.80
C PRO A 50 16.33 10.77 14.70
N GLY A 51 17.42 10.16 15.12
CA GLY A 51 17.37 9.03 16.05
C GLY A 51 18.69 8.26 16.09
N PRO A 52 18.90 7.44 17.12
CA PRO A 52 20.11 6.64 17.26
C PRO A 52 20.32 5.74 16.04
N GLN A 53 21.56 5.70 15.55
CA GLN A 53 21.92 4.87 14.38
C GLN A 53 21.64 3.39 14.61
N GLU A 54 21.81 2.92 15.84
CA GLU A 54 21.54 1.54 16.26
C GLU A 54 20.10 1.14 16.00
N PHE A 55 19.14 2.02 16.36
CA PHE A 55 17.71 1.76 16.13
C PHE A 55 17.32 1.79 14.65
N LYS A 56 18.07 2.55 13.84
CA LYS A 56 17.84 2.61 12.39
C LYS A 56 18.46 1.43 11.64
N SER A 57 19.54 0.87 12.17
CA SER A 57 20.26 -0.26 11.55
C SER A 57 19.55 -1.58 11.77
N ASP A 58 18.91 -1.77 12.93
CA ASP A 58 18.15 -2.98 13.25
C ASP A 58 16.70 -2.86 12.79
N TRP A 59 16.43 -3.41 11.61
CA TRP A 59 15.08 -3.41 11.03
C TRP A 59 14.06 -4.17 11.89
N ALA A 60 14.51 -5.18 12.66
CA ALA A 60 13.61 -6.00 13.47
C ALA A 60 13.11 -5.22 14.70
N GLN A 61 14.01 -4.48 15.37
CA GLN A 61 13.64 -3.60 16.48
C GLN A 61 12.70 -2.50 16.00
N PHE A 62 12.99 -1.90 14.85
CA PHE A 62 12.15 -0.85 14.29
C PHE A 62 10.76 -1.37 13.90
N LEU A 63 10.68 -2.55 13.27
CA LEU A 63 9.41 -3.18 12.95
C LEU A 63 8.65 -3.58 14.21
N PHE A 64 9.33 -4.11 15.22
CA PHE A 64 8.71 -4.48 16.48
C PHE A 64 8.06 -3.28 17.18
N ALA A 65 8.76 -2.14 17.23
CA ALA A 65 8.17 -0.92 17.76
C ALA A 65 6.90 -0.48 17.01
N GLN A 66 6.91 -0.55 15.68
CA GLN A 66 5.71 -0.24 14.86
C GLN A 66 4.56 -1.20 15.17
N VAL A 67 4.86 -2.50 15.27
CA VAL A 67 3.84 -3.53 15.60
C VAL A 67 3.24 -3.29 16.99
N LEU A 68 4.04 -2.91 17.97
CA LEU A 68 3.52 -2.58 19.32
C LEU A 68 2.51 -1.41 19.27
N PHE A 69 2.85 -0.33 18.57
CA PHE A 69 1.90 0.78 18.38
C PHE A 69 0.67 0.33 17.58
N GLY A 70 0.84 -0.48 16.56
CA GLY A 70 -0.26 -1.07 15.80
C GLY A 70 -1.20 -1.89 16.67
N VAL A 71 -0.66 -2.75 17.54
CA VAL A 71 -1.44 -3.58 18.48
C VAL A 71 -2.18 -2.71 19.49
N LEU A 72 -1.53 -1.67 20.04
CA LEU A 72 -2.19 -0.75 20.97
C LEU A 72 -3.41 -0.07 20.34
N TRP A 73 -3.24 0.50 19.14
CA TRP A 73 -4.31 1.19 18.44
C TRP A 73 -5.41 0.24 17.96
N SER A 74 -5.05 -0.86 17.31
CA SER A 74 -6.06 -1.85 16.87
C SER A 74 -6.79 -2.49 18.05
N GLY A 75 -6.07 -2.75 19.15
CA GLY A 75 -6.68 -3.24 20.40
C GLY A 75 -7.68 -2.26 20.98
N LEU A 76 -7.37 -0.96 20.97
CA LEU A 76 -8.29 0.08 21.43
C LEU A 76 -9.56 0.13 20.56
N PHE A 77 -9.41 0.10 19.23
CA PHE A 77 -10.56 0.04 18.31
C PHE A 77 -11.39 -1.22 18.50
N THR A 78 -10.76 -2.39 18.63
CA THR A 78 -11.45 -3.65 18.90
C THR A 78 -12.20 -3.61 20.24
N ALA A 79 -11.61 -3.03 21.27
CA ALA A 79 -12.26 -2.87 22.58
C ALA A 79 -13.50 -1.96 22.48
N THR A 80 -13.43 -0.88 21.69
CA THR A 80 -14.59 -0.01 21.46
C THR A 80 -15.69 -0.72 20.67
N GLU A 81 -15.35 -1.46 19.61
CA GLU A 81 -16.31 -2.28 18.84
C GLU A 81 -16.97 -3.34 19.72
N ALA A 82 -16.19 -4.01 20.58
CA ALA A 82 -16.72 -4.99 21.52
C ALA A 82 -17.69 -4.36 22.53
N SER A 83 -17.38 -3.16 23.05
CA SER A 83 -18.25 -2.45 23.97
C SER A 83 -19.57 -2.00 23.34
N LEU A 84 -19.58 -1.78 22.01
CA LEU A 84 -20.76 -1.42 21.24
C LEU A 84 -21.54 -2.65 20.73
N GLY A 85 -21.10 -3.87 21.05
CA GLY A 85 -21.73 -5.11 20.61
C GLY A 85 -21.54 -5.40 19.11
N ALA A 86 -20.64 -4.68 18.44
CA ALA A 86 -20.38 -4.82 16.99
C ALA A 86 -19.27 -5.84 16.69
N PHE A 87 -18.58 -6.36 17.71
CA PHE A 87 -17.48 -7.30 17.53
C PHE A 87 -17.99 -8.73 17.34
N HIS A 88 -17.67 -9.30 16.16
CA HIS A 88 -17.97 -10.69 15.83
C HIS A 88 -16.71 -11.40 15.32
N LEU A 89 -16.21 -12.36 16.08
CA LEU A 89 -15.05 -13.16 15.70
C LEU A 89 -15.48 -14.60 15.40
N VAL A 90 -15.30 -15.04 14.18
CA VAL A 90 -15.49 -16.43 13.77
C VAL A 90 -14.14 -17.10 13.66
N LEU A 91 -13.80 -17.94 14.64
CA LEU A 91 -12.57 -18.72 14.64
C LEU A 91 -12.70 -19.90 13.68
N GLY A 92 -11.69 -20.04 12.79
CA GLY A 92 -11.66 -21.14 11.83
C GLY A 92 -10.39 -21.12 10.97
N TRP A 93 -10.17 -22.19 10.23
CA TRP A 93 -9.03 -22.32 9.32
C TRP A 93 -8.87 -21.11 8.35
N PRO A 94 -9.93 -20.57 7.75
CA PRO A 94 -9.77 -19.40 6.87
C PRO A 94 -9.19 -18.19 7.59
N LEU A 95 -9.58 -17.93 8.84
CA LEU A 95 -9.03 -16.84 9.64
C LEU A 95 -7.54 -17.08 9.95
N ILE A 96 -7.18 -18.30 10.37
CA ILE A 96 -5.80 -18.64 10.70
C ILE A 96 -4.90 -18.48 9.48
N THR A 97 -5.29 -19.02 8.33
CA THR A 97 -4.51 -18.90 7.09
C THR A 97 -4.39 -17.44 6.64
N ALA A 98 -5.44 -16.65 6.75
CA ALA A 98 -5.40 -15.21 6.44
C ALA A 98 -4.46 -14.47 7.39
N LEU A 99 -4.50 -14.73 8.69
CA LEU A 99 -3.61 -14.10 9.66
C LEU A 99 -2.15 -14.46 9.42
N VAL A 100 -1.84 -15.74 9.15
CA VAL A 100 -0.48 -16.17 8.81
C VAL A 100 0.01 -15.48 7.54
N PHE A 101 -0.82 -15.43 6.49
CA PHE A 101 -0.48 -14.77 5.24
C PHE A 101 -0.22 -13.26 5.45
N ILE A 102 -1.12 -12.55 6.15
CA ILE A 102 -0.98 -11.10 6.39
C ILE A 102 0.24 -10.81 7.26
N THR A 103 0.51 -11.66 8.27
CA THR A 103 1.66 -11.46 9.16
C THR A 103 2.98 -11.65 8.41
N ILE A 104 3.14 -12.73 7.68
CA ILE A 104 4.42 -13.03 7.00
C ILE A 104 4.61 -12.12 5.78
N GLY A 105 3.62 -12.04 4.89
CA GLY A 105 3.72 -11.28 3.65
C GLY A 105 3.71 -9.76 3.87
N PRO A 106 2.55 -9.16 4.06
CA PRO A 106 2.41 -7.70 4.18
C PRO A 106 3.09 -7.11 5.42
N ALA A 107 2.97 -7.75 6.60
CA ALA A 107 3.46 -7.13 7.83
C ALA A 107 4.98 -7.30 8.04
N ILE A 108 5.59 -8.42 7.67
CA ILE A 108 7.03 -8.63 7.88
C ILE A 108 7.80 -8.37 6.59
N LEU A 109 7.53 -9.13 5.53
CA LEU A 109 8.34 -9.07 4.32
C LEU A 109 8.18 -7.76 3.56
N ALA A 110 6.95 -7.29 3.37
CA ALA A 110 6.73 -6.06 2.62
C ALA A 110 7.31 -4.83 3.34
N TYR A 111 7.11 -4.71 4.66
CA TYR A 111 7.71 -3.61 5.43
C TYR A 111 9.24 -3.66 5.44
N ARG A 112 9.82 -4.86 5.57
CA ARG A 112 11.28 -5.03 5.50
C ARG A 112 11.83 -4.56 4.15
N PHE A 113 11.26 -5.06 3.05
CA PHE A 113 11.72 -4.73 1.71
C PHE A 113 11.45 -3.26 1.36
N TRP A 114 10.29 -2.74 1.74
CA TRP A 114 9.95 -1.34 1.55
C TRP A 114 10.95 -0.42 2.28
N GLY A 115 11.13 -0.64 3.58
CA GLY A 115 12.06 0.15 4.37
C GLY A 115 13.51 0.05 3.87
N ALA A 116 13.96 -1.13 3.45
CA ALA A 116 15.29 -1.31 2.87
C ALA A 116 15.41 -0.60 1.51
N GLY A 117 14.39 -0.69 0.66
CA GLY A 117 14.34 -0.03 -0.65
C GLY A 117 14.38 1.49 -0.54
N VAL A 118 13.51 2.06 0.30
CA VAL A 118 13.44 3.53 0.50
C VAL A 118 14.73 4.09 1.09
N ARG A 119 15.34 3.38 2.07
CA ARG A 119 16.63 3.83 2.65
C ARG A 119 17.80 3.78 1.69
N ARG A 120 17.80 2.83 0.74
CA ARG A 120 18.87 2.69 -0.27
C ARG A 120 18.71 3.59 -1.49
N SER A 121 17.49 4.07 -1.74
CA SER A 121 17.19 4.96 -2.87
C SER A 121 16.72 6.33 -2.37
N SER A 122 15.43 6.57 -2.39
CA SER A 122 14.80 7.75 -1.82
C SER A 122 13.28 7.54 -1.67
N PRO A 123 12.58 8.35 -0.85
CA PRO A 123 11.12 8.32 -0.77
C PRO A 123 10.43 8.55 -2.13
N ALA A 124 11.00 9.40 -2.98
CA ALA A 124 10.47 9.68 -4.31
C ALA A 124 10.53 8.44 -5.22
N VAL A 125 11.63 7.71 -5.20
CA VAL A 125 11.77 6.44 -5.94
C VAL A 125 10.76 5.41 -5.42
N GLY A 126 10.62 5.29 -4.08
CA GLY A 126 9.60 4.43 -3.48
C GLY A 126 8.19 4.77 -3.96
N GLY A 127 7.84 6.06 -4.03
CA GLY A 127 6.56 6.52 -4.56
C GLY A 127 6.32 6.11 -6.02
N PHE A 128 7.35 6.16 -6.87
CA PHE A 128 7.23 5.66 -8.25
C PHE A 128 6.96 4.16 -8.31
N PHE A 129 7.64 3.37 -7.48
CA PHE A 129 7.40 1.92 -7.40
C PHE A 129 6.02 1.58 -6.83
N ALA A 130 5.47 2.39 -5.93
CA ALA A 130 4.11 2.22 -5.43
C ALA A 130 3.06 2.30 -6.56
N ASN A 131 3.32 3.06 -7.64
CA ASN A 131 2.44 3.09 -8.81
C ASN A 131 2.36 1.75 -9.57
N LEU A 132 3.24 0.80 -9.28
CA LEU A 132 3.17 -0.56 -9.83
C LEU A 132 2.15 -1.45 -9.10
N ILE A 133 1.65 -1.04 -7.93
CA ILE A 133 0.69 -1.83 -7.14
C ILE A 133 -0.55 -2.22 -7.97
N PRO A 134 -1.23 -1.31 -8.68
CA PRO A 134 -2.38 -1.68 -9.51
C PRO A 134 -2.05 -2.70 -10.60
N LEU A 135 -0.83 -2.63 -11.13
CA LEU A 135 -0.36 -3.58 -12.14
C LEU A 135 -0.19 -4.97 -11.56
N PHE A 136 0.53 -5.10 -10.43
CA PHE A 136 0.70 -6.39 -9.75
C PHE A 136 -0.65 -6.96 -9.30
N THR A 137 -1.57 -6.09 -8.83
CA THR A 137 -2.93 -6.50 -8.49
C THR A 137 -3.66 -7.08 -9.72
N ALA A 138 -3.56 -6.44 -10.88
CA ALA A 138 -4.16 -6.95 -12.12
C ALA A 138 -3.56 -8.31 -12.54
N ILE A 139 -2.23 -8.45 -12.50
CA ILE A 139 -1.55 -9.72 -12.81
C ILE A 139 -2.00 -10.83 -11.87
N LEU A 140 -2.01 -10.56 -10.57
CA LEU A 140 -2.43 -11.54 -9.55
C LEU A 140 -3.92 -11.91 -9.71
N SER A 141 -4.78 -10.95 -10.05
CA SER A 141 -6.20 -11.22 -10.33
C SER A 141 -6.38 -12.17 -11.51
N VAL A 142 -5.57 -12.04 -12.54
CA VAL A 142 -5.57 -12.99 -13.68
C VAL A 142 -5.10 -14.37 -13.22
N LEU A 143 -3.98 -14.44 -12.51
CA LEU A 143 -3.34 -15.72 -12.14
C LEU A 143 -4.13 -16.49 -11.07
N VAL A 144 -4.70 -15.77 -10.08
CA VAL A 144 -5.34 -16.39 -8.92
C VAL A 144 -6.85 -16.51 -9.09
N LEU A 145 -7.49 -15.48 -9.68
CA LEU A 145 -8.95 -15.42 -9.82
C LEU A 145 -9.43 -15.79 -11.24
N GLY A 146 -8.52 -16.03 -12.18
CA GLY A 146 -8.85 -16.37 -13.57
C GLY A 146 -9.55 -15.22 -14.34
N GLN A 147 -9.44 -13.98 -13.86
CA GLN A 147 -10.04 -12.83 -14.51
C GLN A 147 -9.29 -12.49 -15.81
N ALA A 148 -10.03 -12.34 -16.92
CA ALA A 148 -9.40 -12.00 -18.19
C ALA A 148 -8.76 -10.59 -18.13
N PRO A 149 -7.50 -10.45 -18.61
CA PRO A 149 -6.86 -9.15 -18.68
C PRO A 149 -7.58 -8.23 -19.69
N GLN A 150 -7.80 -6.99 -19.31
CA GLN A 150 -8.44 -5.99 -20.15
C GLN A 150 -7.39 -5.13 -20.84
N LEU A 151 -7.69 -4.58 -22.02
CA LEU A 151 -6.76 -3.76 -22.80
C LEU A 151 -6.23 -2.53 -22.04
N TYR A 152 -7.05 -1.94 -21.16
CA TYR A 152 -6.62 -0.80 -20.37
C TYR A 152 -5.50 -1.16 -19.38
N HIS A 153 -5.39 -2.43 -18.92
CA HIS A 153 -4.28 -2.88 -18.09
C HIS A 153 -2.95 -2.81 -18.86
N ALA A 154 -2.93 -3.18 -20.14
CA ALA A 154 -1.73 -3.08 -20.98
C ALA A 154 -1.33 -1.61 -21.21
N GLY A 155 -2.31 -0.74 -21.53
CA GLY A 155 -2.06 0.70 -21.66
C GLY A 155 -1.52 1.34 -20.39
N ALA A 156 -2.11 1.00 -19.25
CA ALA A 156 -1.65 1.49 -17.94
C ALA A 156 -0.23 1.01 -17.61
N PHE A 157 0.10 -0.25 -17.92
CA PHE A 157 1.45 -0.78 -17.75
C PHE A 157 2.49 0.04 -18.50
N VAL A 158 2.27 0.30 -19.80
CA VAL A 158 3.19 1.10 -20.63
C VAL A 158 3.36 2.51 -20.05
N LEU A 159 2.28 3.14 -19.63
CA LEU A 159 2.32 4.49 -19.05
C LEU A 159 3.05 4.52 -17.69
N ILE A 160 2.81 3.55 -16.82
CA ILE A 160 3.44 3.50 -15.48
C ILE A 160 4.93 3.21 -15.63
N VAL A 161 5.31 2.16 -16.37
CA VAL A 161 6.71 1.78 -16.57
C VAL A 161 7.47 2.85 -17.34
N GLY A 162 6.88 3.39 -18.39
CA GLY A 162 7.46 4.51 -19.15
C GLY A 162 7.69 5.73 -18.27
N GLY A 163 6.73 6.07 -17.40
CA GLY A 163 6.87 7.17 -16.44
C GLY A 163 7.98 6.95 -15.42
N ILE A 164 8.15 5.70 -14.93
CA ILE A 164 9.24 5.34 -14.02
C ILE A 164 10.60 5.47 -14.72
N LEU A 165 10.73 4.94 -15.93
CA LEU A 165 11.98 5.01 -16.72
C LEU A 165 12.40 6.44 -17.02
N VAL A 166 11.45 7.31 -17.37
CA VAL A 166 11.72 8.74 -17.59
C VAL A 166 12.13 9.44 -16.29
N ALA A 167 11.51 9.10 -15.17
CA ALA A 167 11.82 9.70 -13.87
C ALA A 167 13.16 9.23 -13.31
N SER A 168 13.56 7.97 -13.58
CA SER A 168 14.83 7.40 -13.11
C SER A 168 16.07 7.90 -13.83
N ARG A 169 15.89 8.55 -15.01
CA ARG A 169 16.99 9.13 -15.79
C ARG A 169 17.36 10.57 -15.39
N ARG A 170 16.65 11.13 -14.40
CA ARG A 170 16.93 12.46 -13.84
C ARG A 170 17.53 12.32 -12.44
#